data_73275a21ac4a8126ae4e07c093bb8ea1
#
_entry.id   73275a21ac4a8126ae4e07c093bb8ea1
#
_cell.length_a   1.000
_cell.length_b   1.000
_cell.length_c   1.000
_cell.angle_alpha   90.00
_cell.angle_beta   90.00
_cell.angle_gamma   90.00
#
_symmetry.space_group_name_H-M   'P 1'
#
loop_
_entity.id
_entity.type
_entity.pdbx_description
1 polymer ?
#
loop_
_entity_poly.entity_id
_entity_poly.type
_entity_poly.pdbx_seq_one_letter_code
_entity_poly.pdbx_strand_id
1 'polypeptide(L)' 'MYLSIGNDMAVRDSSIIGIFDMDNTTTSKRTRLFLEQAEQDGEVVPCDDLPKSFILTAEYGFDRVYLTNLSTATLEKRLK' A
#
# COMPACT_ATOMS: atom_id res chain seq x y z
N MET A 1 7.26 2.52 15.37
CA MET A 1 7.49 3.69 14.52
C MET A 1 6.50 3.71 13.36
N TYR A 2 6.19 4.89 12.85
CA TYR A 2 5.18 5.02 11.80
C TYR A 2 5.79 5.58 10.51
N LEU A 3 5.34 5.04 9.39
CA LEU A 3 5.69 5.53 8.06
C LEU A 3 4.59 6.45 7.57
N SER A 4 4.94 7.71 7.28
CA SER A 4 3.98 8.65 6.68
C SER A 4 3.82 8.31 5.20
N ILE A 5 2.58 8.12 4.77
CA ILE A 5 2.28 7.70 3.40
C ILE A 5 1.50 8.75 2.61
N GLY A 6 1.46 9.99 3.13
CA GLY A 6 0.71 11.07 2.51
C GLY A 6 -0.72 11.14 3.04
N ASN A 7 -1.44 12.23 2.68
CA ASN A 7 -2.86 12.44 3.07
C ASN A 7 -3.08 12.36 4.58
N ASP A 8 -2.11 12.81 5.37
CA ASP A 8 -2.13 12.77 6.84
C ASP A 8 -2.29 11.37 7.41
N MET A 9 -1.93 10.36 6.64
CA MET A 9 -1.99 8.98 7.08
C MET A 9 -0.62 8.43 7.40
N ALA A 10 -0.56 7.57 8.40
CA ALA A 10 0.66 6.89 8.78
C ALA A 10 0.37 5.42 9.04
N VAL A 11 1.32 4.56 8.69
CA VAL A 11 1.23 3.12 8.86
C VAL A 11 2.36 2.67 9.76
N ARG A 12 2.05 1.78 10.69
CA ARG A 12 3.07 1.21 11.57
C ARG A 12 4.05 0.38 10.74
N ASP A 13 5.34 0.69 10.86
CA ASP A 13 6.36 0.00 10.06
C ASP A 13 6.40 -1.51 10.33
N SER A 14 6.14 -1.92 11.57
CA SER A 14 6.13 -3.34 11.92
C SER A 14 4.97 -4.12 11.28
N SER A 15 3.95 -3.43 10.76
CA SER A 15 2.81 -4.06 10.10
C SER A 15 3.04 -4.25 8.60
N ILE A 16 4.06 -3.62 8.04
CA ILE A 16 4.29 -3.64 6.59
C ILE A 16 4.86 -4.97 6.15
N ILE A 17 4.14 -5.63 5.22
CA ILE A 17 4.60 -6.85 4.58
C ILE A 17 5.39 -6.53 3.32
N GLY A 18 4.95 -5.54 2.56
CA GLY A 18 5.63 -5.15 1.34
C GLY A 18 5.14 -3.82 0.81
N ILE A 19 5.97 -3.21 -0.04
CA ILE A 19 5.68 -1.97 -0.74
C ILE A 19 5.85 -2.26 -2.22
N PHE A 20 4.85 -1.93 -3.02
CA PHE A 20 4.80 -2.32 -4.43
C PHE A 20 4.52 -1.13 -5.32
N ASP A 21 5.17 -1.10 -6.47
CA ASP A 21 5.01 -0.07 -7.49
C ASP A 21 3.79 -0.39 -8.34
N MET A 22 2.83 0.52 -8.42
CA MET A 22 1.61 0.31 -9.19
C MET A 22 1.88 0.16 -10.69
N ASP A 23 2.85 0.93 -11.21
CA ASP A 23 3.14 0.92 -12.65
C ASP A 23 3.73 -0.40 -13.12
N ASN A 24 4.55 -1.02 -12.30
CA ASN A 24 5.24 -2.26 -12.67
C ASN A 24 4.47 -3.50 -12.27
N THR A 25 3.85 -3.50 -11.09
CA THR A 25 3.20 -4.70 -10.56
C THR A 25 1.77 -4.88 -11.07
N THR A 26 1.07 -3.80 -11.43
CA THR A 26 -0.31 -3.91 -11.90
C THR A 26 -0.43 -4.50 -13.29
N THR A 27 0.67 -4.64 -14.02
CA THR A 27 0.67 -5.37 -15.30
C THR A 27 0.51 -6.87 -15.08
N SER A 28 0.81 -7.37 -13.90
CA SER A 28 0.62 -8.77 -13.55
C SER A 28 -0.85 -9.08 -13.31
N LYS A 29 -1.34 -10.13 -13.95
CA LYS A 29 -2.72 -10.57 -13.73
C LYS A 29 -2.95 -10.97 -12.28
N ARG A 30 -1.97 -11.62 -11.67
CA ARG A 30 -2.06 -12.04 -10.26
C ARG A 30 -2.20 -10.84 -9.32
N THR A 31 -1.41 -9.80 -9.56
CA THR A 31 -1.47 -8.59 -8.74
C THR A 31 -2.82 -7.90 -8.89
N ARG A 32 -3.33 -7.81 -10.12
CA ARG A 32 -4.65 -7.20 -10.35
C ARG A 32 -5.77 -7.97 -9.66
N LEU A 33 -5.72 -9.29 -9.71
CA LEU A 33 -6.71 -10.13 -9.03
C LEU A 33 -6.62 -9.95 -7.52
N PHE A 34 -5.42 -9.85 -6.99
CA PHE A 34 -5.21 -9.60 -5.57
C PHE A 34 -5.84 -8.27 -5.14
N LEU A 35 -5.58 -7.20 -5.89
CA LEU A 35 -6.12 -5.89 -5.57
C LEU A 35 -7.65 -5.86 -5.69
N GLU A 36 -8.21 -6.51 -6.70
CA GLU A 36 -9.66 -6.61 -6.86
C GLU A 36 -10.29 -7.32 -5.67
N GLN A 37 -9.68 -8.41 -5.24
CA GLN A 37 -10.18 -9.17 -4.09
C GLN A 37 -10.11 -8.35 -2.82
N ALA A 38 -9.01 -7.64 -2.59
CA ALA A 38 -8.85 -6.78 -1.44
C ALA A 38 -9.91 -5.67 -1.42
N GLU A 39 -10.20 -5.11 -2.59
CA GLU A 39 -11.21 -4.07 -2.72
C GLU A 39 -12.61 -4.60 -2.39
N GLN A 40 -12.94 -5.80 -2.88
CA GLN A 40 -14.21 -6.44 -2.57
C GLN A 40 -14.36 -6.74 -1.09
N ASP A 41 -13.27 -7.07 -0.43
CA ASP A 41 -13.26 -7.37 1.00
C ASP A 41 -13.23 -6.11 1.87
N GLY A 42 -13.18 -4.93 1.26
CA GLY A 42 -13.16 -3.68 2.00
C GLY A 42 -11.82 -3.40 2.69
N GLU A 43 -10.76 -4.00 2.20
CA GLU A 43 -9.42 -3.90 2.80
C GLU A 43 -8.53 -2.84 2.16
N VAL A 44 -9.03 -2.13 1.16
CA VAL A 44 -8.26 -1.11 0.47
C VAL A 44 -8.55 0.27 1.05
N VAL A 45 -7.49 0.98 1.44
CA VAL A 45 -7.59 2.36 1.89
C VAL A 45 -7.11 3.24 0.73
N PRO A 46 -8.02 4.01 0.11
CA PRO A 46 -7.66 4.80 -1.07
C PRO A 46 -6.87 6.06 -0.71
N CYS A 47 -6.26 6.66 -1.72
CA CYS A 47 -5.62 7.97 -1.61
C CYS A 47 -6.39 8.98 -2.47
N ASP A 48 -6.12 10.28 -2.24
CA ASP A 48 -6.85 11.35 -2.92
C ASP A 48 -6.47 11.51 -4.39
N ASP A 49 -5.22 11.21 -4.73
CA ASP A 49 -4.71 11.34 -6.08
C ASP A 49 -4.52 9.97 -6.74
N LEU A 50 -4.04 9.98 -7.98
CA LEU A 50 -3.70 8.74 -8.66
C LEU A 50 -2.60 8.01 -7.87
N PRO A 51 -2.83 6.75 -7.50
CA PRO A 51 -1.84 6.01 -6.73
C PRO A 51 -0.62 5.65 -7.57
N LYS A 52 0.56 5.77 -6.96
CA LYS A 52 1.82 5.34 -7.57
C LYS A 52 2.30 4.03 -6.96
N SER A 53 1.92 3.78 -5.71
CA SER A 53 2.37 2.62 -4.96
C SER A 53 1.26 2.11 -4.07
N PHE A 54 1.38 0.86 -3.65
CA PHE A 54 0.53 0.34 -2.59
C PHE A 54 1.38 -0.36 -1.54
N ILE A 55 0.88 -0.33 -0.32
CA ILE A 55 1.56 -0.93 0.84
C ILE A 55 0.65 -2.02 1.39
N LEU A 56 1.18 -3.24 1.42
CA LEU A 56 0.46 -4.36 2.00
C LEU A 56 0.85 -4.47 3.46
N THR A 57 -0.15 -4.47 4.33
CA THR A 57 0.07 -4.59 5.78
C THR A 57 -0.74 -5.74 6.35
N ALA A 58 -0.28 -6.25 7.48
CA ALA A 58 -1.03 -7.23 8.28
C ALA A 58 -0.90 -6.85 9.74
N GLU A 59 -2.02 -6.72 10.43
CA GLU A 59 -2.04 -6.33 11.82
C GLU A 59 -3.27 -6.93 12.49
N TYR A 60 -3.06 -7.56 13.64
CA TYR A 60 -4.15 -8.16 14.42
C TYR A 60 -5.03 -9.13 13.63
N GLY A 61 -4.41 -9.87 12.69
CA GLY A 61 -5.14 -10.84 11.88
C GLY A 61 -5.88 -10.25 10.68
N PHE A 62 -5.73 -8.95 10.44
CA PHE A 62 -6.35 -8.27 9.31
C PHE A 62 -5.31 -7.79 8.33
N ASP A 63 -5.55 -8.03 7.05
CA ASP A 63 -4.72 -7.49 5.98
C ASP A 63 -5.34 -6.20 5.48
N ARG A 64 -4.49 -5.22 5.12
CA ARG A 64 -4.94 -3.99 4.49
C ARG A 64 -3.99 -3.57 3.40
N VAL A 65 -4.55 -2.94 2.38
CA VAL A 65 -3.79 -2.38 1.28
C VAL A 65 -3.98 -0.87 1.30
N TYR A 66 -2.89 -0.14 1.49
CA TYR A 66 -2.93 1.32 1.47
C TYR A 66 -2.41 1.81 0.13
N LEU A 67 -3.25 2.55 -0.58
CA LEU A 67 -2.83 3.21 -1.81
C LEU A 67 -2.19 4.55 -1.45
N THR A 68 -1.14 4.91 -2.16
CA THR A 68 -0.43 6.17 -1.91
C THR A 68 0.05 6.78 -3.21
N ASN A 69 0.07 8.11 -3.26
CA ASN A 69 0.63 8.84 -4.39
C ASN A 69 2.13 9.02 -4.30
N LEU A 70 2.76 8.52 -3.24
CA LEU A 70 4.21 8.53 -3.09
C LEU A 70 4.84 7.35 -3.82
N SER A 71 6.03 7.56 -4.38
CA SER A 71 6.75 6.50 -5.07
C SER A 71 7.34 5.51 -4.05
N THR A 72 7.64 4.29 -4.52
CA THR A 72 8.28 3.30 -3.67
C THR A 72 9.63 3.79 -3.14
N ALA A 73 10.37 4.52 -3.97
CA ALA A 73 11.66 5.07 -3.55
C ALA A 73 11.52 6.04 -2.38
N THR A 74 10.49 6.90 -2.43
CA THR A 74 10.22 7.84 -1.36
C THR A 74 9.84 7.11 -0.07
N LEU A 75 8.98 6.09 -0.19
CA LEU A 75 8.54 5.31 0.97
C LEU A 75 9.71 4.57 1.61
N GLU A 76 10.56 3.97 0.80
CA GLU A 76 11.73 3.25 1.31
C GLU A 76 12.70 4.18 2.03
N LYS A 77 12.87 5.40 1.52
CA LYS A 77 13.69 6.41 2.18
C LYS A 77 13.16 6.75 3.56
N ARG A 78 11.85 6.86 3.69
CA ARG A 78 11.21 7.22 4.96
C ARG A 78 11.29 6.11 6.00
N LEU A 79 11.46 4.87 5.56
CA LEU A 79 11.60 3.73 6.45
C LEU A 79 12.96 3.66 7.12
N LYS A 80 13.97 4.29 6.56
CA LYS A 80 15.33 4.25 7.10
C LYS A 80 15.55 5.26 8.22
#